data_51e5114a701859aec9d1ea20f0dbef63
#
_entry.id   51e5114a701859aec9d1ea20f0dbef63
#
_cell.length_a   1.000
_cell.length_b   1.000
_cell.length_c   1.000
_cell.angle_alpha   90.00
_cell.angle_beta   90.00
_cell.angle_gamma   90.00
#
_symmetry.space_group_name_H-M   'P 1'
#
loop_
_entity.id
_entity.type
_entity.pdbx_description
1 polymer ?
#
loop_
_entity_poly.entity_id
_entity_poly.type
_entity_poly.pdbx_seq_one_letter_code
_entity_poly.pdbx_strand_id
1 'polypeptide(L)'
;LIHHLPLPGLAPQRRALEDAAALEDVLEAEGAELVLHGHNHRLSHETLVSRHGPVIIMGLPSASTPLKHSDDAAAWCLYRIERDKGVWRTTAITKSWDETTSGFVEHSRLEF
;
A
#
# COMPACT_ATOMS: atom_id res chain seq x y z
N LEU A 1 -6.76 -5.59 -4.93
CA LEU A 1 -6.65 -4.17 -5.24
C LEU A 1 -7.98 -3.48 -4.99
N ILE A 2 -7.97 -2.40 -4.23
CA ILE A 2 -9.16 -1.61 -3.88
C ILE A 2 -8.84 -0.11 -4.04
N HIS A 3 -9.84 0.73 -4.37
CA HIS A 3 -9.60 2.18 -4.52
C HIS A 3 -9.55 2.89 -3.18
N HIS A 4 -10.54 2.67 -2.30
CA HIS A 4 -10.63 3.31 -0.98
C HIS A 4 -9.76 2.60 0.05
N LEU A 5 -9.48 3.30 1.16
CA LEU A 5 -8.73 2.73 2.26
C LEU A 5 -9.52 1.57 2.90
N PRO A 6 -8.90 0.39 3.04
CA PRO A 6 -9.60 -0.82 3.42
C PRO A 6 -9.91 -0.94 4.91
N LEU A 7 -9.25 -0.17 5.77
CA LEU A 7 -9.42 -0.26 7.22
C LEU A 7 -10.14 0.96 7.80
N PRO A 8 -10.94 0.77 8.86
CA PRO A 8 -11.53 1.87 9.61
C PRO A 8 -10.46 2.83 10.18
N GLY A 9 -10.76 4.11 10.22
CA GLY A 9 -9.88 5.13 10.82
C GLY A 9 -8.72 5.62 9.96
N LEU A 10 -8.41 4.97 8.84
CA LEU A 10 -7.35 5.42 7.93
C LEU A 10 -7.73 6.64 7.10
N ALA A 11 -9.01 6.97 7.00
CA ALA A 11 -9.50 8.14 6.28
C ALA A 11 -10.58 8.88 7.07
N PRO A 12 -10.77 10.21 6.84
CA PRO A 12 -11.96 10.91 7.32
C PRO A 12 -13.23 10.22 6.83
N GLN A 13 -14.27 10.18 7.67
CA GLN A 13 -15.53 9.44 7.42
C GLN A 13 -16.12 9.66 6.02
N ARG A 14 -16.06 10.87 5.49
CA ARG A 14 -16.55 11.22 4.14
C ARG A 14 -15.76 10.60 2.98
N ARG A 15 -14.58 10.04 3.25
CA ARG A 15 -13.67 9.40 2.29
C ARG A 15 -13.37 7.95 2.63
N ALA A 16 -13.90 7.47 3.75
CA ALA A 16 -13.76 6.08 4.16
C ALA A 16 -14.61 5.17 3.29
N LEU A 17 -14.21 3.92 3.17
CA LEU A 17 -15.06 2.87 2.65
C LEU A 17 -16.23 2.67 3.63
N GLU A 18 -17.48 2.68 3.14
CA GLU A 18 -18.68 2.50 4.00
C GLU A 18 -18.63 1.17 4.74
N ASP A 19 -18.19 0.11 4.06
CA ASP A 19 -18.09 -1.25 4.59
C ASP A 19 -16.68 -1.60 5.08
N ALA A 20 -15.86 -0.61 5.50
CA ALA A 20 -14.48 -0.85 5.92
C ALA A 20 -14.40 -1.85 7.08
N ALA A 21 -15.30 -1.79 8.05
CA ALA A 21 -15.35 -2.73 9.17
C ALA A 21 -15.67 -4.16 8.71
N ALA A 22 -16.63 -4.33 7.81
CA ALA A 22 -16.96 -5.63 7.26
C ALA A 22 -15.82 -6.21 6.43
N LEU A 23 -15.08 -5.36 5.69
CA LEU A 23 -13.88 -5.79 4.95
C LEU A 23 -12.76 -6.19 5.92
N GLU A 24 -12.54 -5.44 7.00
CA GLU A 24 -11.58 -5.78 8.04
C GLU A 24 -11.89 -7.15 8.65
N ASP A 25 -13.15 -7.41 9.04
CA ASP A 25 -13.60 -8.72 9.56
C ASP A 25 -13.27 -9.86 8.59
N VAL A 26 -13.48 -9.66 7.28
CA VAL A 26 -13.15 -10.66 6.25
C VAL A 26 -11.65 -10.86 6.14
N LEU A 27 -10.85 -9.79 6.14
CA LEU A 27 -9.39 -9.88 6.08
C LEU A 27 -8.81 -10.55 7.33
N GLU A 28 -9.38 -10.31 8.51
CA GLU A 28 -8.99 -11.00 9.76
C GLU A 28 -9.32 -12.49 9.73
N ALA A 29 -10.48 -12.85 9.18
CA ALA A 29 -10.96 -14.24 9.14
C ALA A 29 -10.23 -15.06 8.06
N GLU A 30 -10.10 -14.53 6.84
CA GLU A 30 -9.64 -15.26 5.66
C GLU A 30 -8.18 -14.96 5.29
N GLY A 31 -7.64 -13.81 5.76
CA GLY A 31 -6.31 -13.36 5.41
C GLY A 31 -6.19 -12.81 3.99
N ALA A 32 -5.05 -12.27 3.70
CA ALA A 32 -4.57 -11.92 2.37
C ALA A 32 -3.05 -11.73 2.43
N GLU A 33 -2.34 -12.02 1.36
CA GLU A 33 -0.89 -11.80 1.29
C GLU A 33 -0.56 -10.32 1.16
N LEU A 34 -1.36 -9.60 0.36
CA LEU A 34 -1.12 -8.19 0.07
C LEU A 34 -2.43 -7.49 -0.33
N VAL A 35 -2.74 -6.39 0.31
CA VAL A 35 -3.83 -5.48 -0.06
C VAL A 35 -3.25 -4.16 -0.55
N LEU A 36 -3.62 -3.75 -1.76
CA LEU A 36 -3.20 -2.49 -2.37
C LEU A 36 -4.37 -1.53 -2.48
N HIS A 37 -4.16 -0.28 -2.07
CA HIS A 37 -5.17 0.76 -2.19
C HIS A 37 -4.58 2.09 -2.69
N GLY A 38 -5.46 3.00 -3.11
CA GLY A 38 -5.12 4.35 -3.56
C GLY A 38 -5.83 5.42 -2.74
N HIS A 39 -6.45 6.37 -3.42
CA HIS A 39 -7.33 7.45 -2.93
C HIS A 39 -6.66 8.55 -2.10
N ASN A 40 -5.86 8.26 -1.10
CA ASN A 40 -5.23 9.28 -0.24
C ASN A 40 -4.00 9.94 -0.87
N HIS A 41 -3.53 9.41 -2.01
CA HIS A 41 -2.33 9.88 -2.72
C HIS A 41 -1.07 9.94 -1.84
N ARG A 42 -0.98 9.05 -0.86
CA ARG A 42 0.15 8.95 0.07
C ARG A 42 0.71 7.54 0.08
N LEU A 43 2.03 7.47 0.24
CA LEU A 43 2.68 6.22 0.59
C LEU A 43 2.27 5.85 2.02
N SER A 44 1.67 4.69 2.20
CA SER A 44 1.34 4.14 3.51
C SER A 44 1.62 2.64 3.57
N HIS A 45 1.93 2.16 4.76
CA HIS A 45 2.16 0.75 5.06
C HIS A 45 1.53 0.43 6.41
N GLU A 46 0.54 -0.46 6.39
CA GLU A 46 -0.16 -0.96 7.57
C GLU A 46 -0.09 -2.47 7.60
N THR A 47 -0.22 -3.04 8.77
CA THR A 47 -0.28 -4.50 8.96
C THR A 47 -1.52 -4.84 9.78
N LEU A 48 -2.38 -5.67 9.23
CA LEU A 48 -3.53 -6.27 9.93
C LEU A 48 -3.16 -7.69 10.35
N VAL A 49 -3.49 -8.05 11.58
CA VAL A 49 -3.29 -9.43 12.07
C VAL A 49 -4.49 -10.27 11.69
N SER A 50 -4.28 -11.31 10.88
CA SER A 50 -5.31 -12.28 10.53
C SER A 50 -5.07 -13.62 11.19
N ARG A 51 -6.06 -14.53 11.09
CA ARG A 51 -5.94 -15.92 11.57
C ARG A 51 -4.87 -16.72 10.81
N HIS A 52 -4.48 -16.27 9.62
CA HIS A 52 -3.54 -16.96 8.73
C HIS A 52 -2.17 -16.28 8.67
N GLY A 53 -1.96 -15.21 9.43
CA GLY A 53 -0.72 -14.43 9.47
C GLY A 53 -0.95 -12.95 9.19
N PRO A 54 0.11 -12.15 9.08
CA PRO A 54 -0.01 -10.72 8.81
C PRO A 54 -0.52 -10.46 7.40
N VAL A 55 -1.47 -9.55 7.28
CA VAL A 55 -1.95 -8.98 6.02
C VAL A 55 -1.27 -7.63 5.82
N ILE A 56 -0.47 -7.52 4.78
CA ILE A 56 0.21 -6.27 4.45
C ILE A 56 -0.70 -5.39 3.61
N ILE A 57 -0.89 -4.14 4.04
CA ILE A 57 -1.76 -3.16 3.39
C ILE A 57 -0.92 -1.98 2.96
N MET A 58 -0.87 -1.70 1.65
CA MET A 58 -0.05 -0.63 1.10
C MET A 58 -0.88 0.35 0.29
N GLY A 59 -0.73 1.63 0.61
CA GLY A 59 -1.24 2.74 -0.17
C GLY A 59 -0.14 3.41 -0.98
N LEU A 60 -0.47 3.88 -2.17
CA LEU A 60 0.47 4.56 -3.04
C LEU A 60 -0.04 5.95 -3.45
N PRO A 61 0.86 6.94 -3.61
CA PRO A 61 0.52 8.20 -4.24
C PRO A 61 0.18 8.00 -5.72
N SER A 62 -0.41 9.01 -6.33
CA SER A 62 -0.64 9.01 -7.77
C SER A 62 0.69 9.09 -8.51
N ALA A 63 0.84 8.33 -9.60
CA ALA A 63 2.02 8.37 -10.46
C ALA A 63 2.17 9.69 -11.24
N SER A 64 1.16 10.55 -11.24
CA SER A 64 1.10 11.82 -11.99
C SER A 64 0.88 13.06 -11.12
N THR A 65 0.95 12.95 -9.79
CA THR A 65 0.77 14.11 -8.91
C THR A 65 1.94 15.07 -9.05
N PRO A 66 1.70 16.36 -9.37
CA PRO A 66 2.76 17.36 -9.36
C PRO A 66 3.35 17.53 -7.96
N LEU A 67 4.66 17.72 -7.89
CA LEU A 67 5.39 17.99 -6.65
C LEU A 67 4.93 19.31 -6.02
N LYS A 68 4.05 19.24 -5.05
CA LYS A 68 3.72 20.37 -4.17
C LYS A 68 4.25 20.17 -2.75
N HIS A 69 4.45 18.92 -2.34
CA HIS A 69 4.97 18.52 -1.03
C HIS A 69 5.76 17.22 -1.19
N SER A 70 6.82 17.05 -0.42
CA SER A 70 7.73 15.89 -0.51
C SER A 70 7.05 14.54 -0.29
N ASP A 71 5.98 14.50 0.52
CA ASP A 71 5.24 13.27 0.84
C ASP A 71 4.22 12.89 -0.23
N ASP A 72 3.92 13.79 -1.16
CA ASP A 72 2.92 13.63 -2.22
C ASP A 72 3.56 13.50 -3.60
N ALA A 73 4.88 13.29 -3.68
CA ALA A 73 5.58 13.12 -4.93
C ALA A 73 5.01 11.95 -5.73
N ALA A 74 4.90 12.12 -7.05
CA ALA A 74 4.51 11.05 -7.95
C ALA A 74 5.37 9.81 -7.67
N ALA A 75 4.72 8.65 -7.47
CA ALA A 75 5.43 7.43 -7.18
C ALA A 75 4.75 6.21 -7.77
N TRP A 76 5.53 5.15 -7.93
CA TRP A 76 5.06 3.82 -8.29
C TRP A 76 5.82 2.76 -7.50
N CYS A 77 5.24 1.57 -7.38
CA CYS A 77 5.84 0.48 -6.65
C CYS A 77 5.93 -0.77 -7.53
N LEU A 78 7.10 -1.40 -7.52
CA LEU A 78 7.31 -2.72 -8.08
C LEU A 78 7.15 -3.76 -6.97
N TYR A 79 6.18 -4.66 -7.12
CA TYR A 79 6.02 -5.82 -6.25
C TYR A 79 6.63 -7.03 -6.94
N ARG A 80 7.64 -7.63 -6.31
CA ARG A 80 8.22 -8.90 -6.72
C ARG A 80 7.74 -9.96 -5.74
N ILE A 81 6.97 -10.92 -6.24
CA ILE A 81 6.40 -12.02 -5.46
C ILE A 81 7.09 -13.30 -5.92
N GLU A 82 7.81 -13.95 -5.03
CA GLU A 82 8.62 -15.12 -5.32
C GLU A 82 8.32 -16.22 -4.30
N ARG A 83 8.46 -17.48 -4.73
CA ARG A 83 8.34 -18.63 -3.83
C ARG A 83 9.71 -19.25 -3.65
N ASP A 84 10.27 -19.15 -2.44
CA ASP A 84 11.54 -19.77 -2.07
C ASP A 84 11.28 -20.87 -1.05
N LYS A 85 11.70 -22.11 -1.38
CA LYS A 85 11.57 -23.29 -0.51
C LYS A 85 10.15 -23.49 0.07
N GLY A 86 9.13 -23.16 -0.70
CA GLY A 86 7.73 -23.29 -0.30
C GLY A 86 7.15 -22.09 0.45
N VAL A 87 7.96 -21.09 0.78
CA VAL A 87 7.53 -19.85 1.44
C VAL A 87 7.39 -18.73 0.40
N TRP A 88 6.29 -18.01 0.44
CA TRP A 88 6.11 -16.81 -0.37
C TRP A 88 6.85 -15.63 0.26
N ARG A 89 7.54 -14.88 -0.57
CA ARG A 89 8.24 -13.65 -0.21
C ARG A 89 7.81 -12.54 -1.14
N THR A 90 7.55 -11.38 -0.59
CA THR A 90 7.22 -10.20 -1.38
C THR A 90 8.23 -9.10 -1.09
N THR A 91 8.81 -8.54 -2.14
CA THR A 91 9.62 -7.32 -2.07
C THR A 91 8.85 -6.19 -2.73
N ALA A 92 8.59 -5.12 -1.99
CA ALA A 92 7.98 -3.90 -2.49
C ALA A 92 9.05 -2.81 -2.63
N ILE A 93 9.31 -2.37 -3.86
CA ILE A 93 10.29 -1.32 -4.18
C ILE A 93 9.53 -0.11 -4.66
N THR A 94 9.45 0.93 -3.82
CA THR A 94 8.80 2.18 -4.17
C THR A 94 9.81 3.14 -4.79
N LYS A 95 9.45 3.69 -5.94
CA LYS A 95 10.20 4.76 -6.60
C LYS A 95 9.37 6.03 -6.66
N SER A 96 9.93 7.13 -6.21
CA SER A 96 9.33 8.46 -6.25
C SER A 96 10.06 9.38 -7.21
N TRP A 97 9.33 10.35 -7.76
CA TRP A 97 9.93 11.36 -8.60
C TRP A 97 10.87 12.26 -7.80
N ASP A 98 12.06 12.47 -8.32
CA ASP A 98 13.06 13.40 -7.80
C ASP A 98 13.33 14.49 -8.84
N GLU A 99 13.08 15.74 -8.45
CA GLU A 99 13.30 16.91 -9.33
C GLU A 99 14.79 17.12 -9.66
N THR A 100 15.68 16.80 -8.69
CA THR A 100 17.12 17.00 -8.85
C THR A 100 17.68 16.15 -9.99
N THR A 101 17.23 14.91 -10.06
CA THR A 101 17.65 13.97 -11.09
C THR A 101 16.72 13.95 -12.31
N SER A 102 15.57 14.64 -12.23
CA SER A 102 14.48 14.58 -13.21
C SER A 102 14.09 13.15 -13.56
N GLY A 103 13.95 12.31 -12.55
CA GLY A 103 13.66 10.89 -12.72
C GLY A 103 13.09 10.22 -11.49
N PHE A 104 12.70 8.95 -11.63
CA PHE A 104 12.24 8.14 -10.52
C PHE A 104 13.43 7.48 -9.82
N VAL A 105 13.61 7.76 -8.54
CA VAL A 105 14.63 7.17 -7.68
C VAL A 105 14.01 6.22 -6.66
N GLU A 106 14.77 5.24 -6.19
CA GLU A 106 14.31 4.35 -5.13
C GLU A 106 14.13 5.14 -3.83
N HIS A 107 12.91 5.14 -3.32
CA HIS A 107 12.52 5.84 -2.09
C HIS A 107 12.49 4.88 -0.90
N SER A 108 11.95 3.68 -1.08
CA SER A 108 11.89 2.67 -0.04
C SER A 108 11.89 1.25 -0.61
N ARG A 109 12.33 0.31 0.23
CA ARG A 109 12.30 -1.13 -0.05
C ARG A 109 11.81 -1.85 1.21
N LEU A 110 10.77 -2.66 1.05
CA LEU A 110 10.20 -3.49 2.11
C LEU A 110 10.22 -4.94 1.68
N GLU A 111 10.46 -5.84 2.62
CA GLU A 111 10.39 -7.30 2.43
C GLU A 111 9.44 -7.89 3.46
N PHE A 112 8.55 -8.80 3.04
CA PHE A 112 7.55 -9.46 3.88
C PHE A 112 7.06 -10.78 3.26
#